data_92454f3dbf3d0ef10675fcc3f3308581
#
_entry.id   92454f3dbf3d0ef10675fcc3f3308581
#
_cell.length_a   1.000
_cell.length_b   1.000
_cell.length_c   1.000
_cell.angle_alpha   90.00
_cell.angle_beta   90.00
_cell.angle_gamma   90.00
#
_symmetry.space_group_name_H-M   'P 1'
#
loop_
_entity.id
_entity.type
_entity.pdbx_description
1 polymer ?
#
loop_
_entity_poly.entity_id
_entity_poly.type
_entity_poly.pdbx_seq_one_letter_code
_entity_poly.pdbx_strand_id
1 'polypeptide(L)'
;MIKFRLLLFVCGIYWSVGALAQQDPMFTNYHFNSLAFNPAYAGSNEHLTLNLSHRQQWLGLDGAPVTQALNAHSPLRNERVGIGFSLLNDKIGPGGTTDLAGSYAYRMQVGASKKLKLSLGLQASMANWRGNFSEITVEHSDDPSFSQNISRWLPNFGAGAYLYGEKYYLGLSCPRLLEHDLRKTNQDTEALFAKNYRNIYLSGGAAIPLRDDQLVFRPSFLLQSAGFLSNLKDRSSGQKIGAPTSVNLGAAFLIRQLIWTGASYRTALSGKSSHDSANLWMAWSLRNGMRFGAAYDITLSKIRKASSNSFEIMLGYEFDIKVKQVTSPRYF
;
A
#
# COMPACT_ATOMS: atom_id res chain seq x y z
N MET A 1 -15.42 -15.37 -48.17
CA MET A 1 -14.86 -14.11 -47.67
C MET A 1 -15.71 -13.45 -46.54
N ILE A 2 -17.04 -13.51 -46.61
CA ILE A 2 -17.94 -12.89 -45.59
C ILE A 2 -17.81 -13.57 -44.20
N LYS A 3 -17.69 -14.91 -44.14
CA LYS A 3 -17.53 -15.68 -42.89
C LYS A 3 -16.25 -15.35 -42.12
N PHE A 4 -15.17 -15.01 -42.84
CA PHE A 4 -13.89 -14.63 -42.20
C PHE A 4 -13.90 -13.20 -41.62
N ARG A 5 -14.63 -12.30 -42.29
CA ARG A 5 -14.86 -10.93 -41.77
C ARG A 5 -15.76 -10.90 -40.52
N LEU A 6 -16.76 -11.79 -40.47
CA LEU A 6 -17.62 -11.96 -39.30
C LEU A 6 -16.84 -12.51 -38.09
N LEU A 7 -15.91 -13.44 -38.31
CA LEU A 7 -15.05 -14.00 -37.28
C LEU A 7 -14.09 -12.93 -36.68
N LEU A 8 -13.55 -12.06 -37.56
CA LEU A 8 -12.72 -10.93 -37.11
C LEU A 8 -13.52 -9.85 -36.34
N PHE A 9 -14.79 -9.65 -36.70
CA PHE A 9 -15.68 -8.72 -36.00
C PHE A 9 -16.10 -9.27 -34.62
N VAL A 10 -16.37 -10.57 -34.52
CA VAL A 10 -16.67 -11.24 -33.24
C VAL A 10 -15.43 -11.30 -32.33
N CYS A 11 -14.21 -11.51 -32.85
CA CYS A 11 -12.97 -11.42 -32.08
C CYS A 11 -12.65 -9.97 -31.59
N GLY A 12 -13.11 -8.95 -32.32
CA GLY A 12 -12.94 -7.54 -31.94
C GLY A 12 -13.80 -7.12 -30.73
N ILE A 13 -14.94 -7.77 -30.51
CA ILE A 13 -15.88 -7.45 -29.43
C ILE A 13 -15.41 -8.04 -28.07
N TYR A 14 -14.52 -9.03 -28.07
CA TYR A 14 -13.95 -9.61 -26.84
C TYR A 14 -12.77 -8.81 -26.24
N TRP A 15 -12.41 -7.67 -26.82
CA TRP A 15 -11.47 -6.74 -26.19
C TRP A 15 -12.22 -5.70 -25.35
N SER A 16 -13.08 -6.13 -24.44
CA SER A 16 -13.53 -5.28 -23.37
C SER A 16 -12.32 -4.96 -22.50
N VAL A 17 -11.93 -3.70 -22.52
CA VAL A 17 -10.94 -3.09 -21.64
C VAL A 17 -11.40 -3.37 -20.22
N GLY A 18 -10.70 -4.25 -19.51
CA GLY A 18 -11.00 -4.52 -18.10
C GLY A 18 -10.87 -3.22 -17.32
N ALA A 19 -11.97 -2.76 -16.79
CA ALA A 19 -12.03 -1.58 -15.95
C ALA A 19 -11.14 -1.79 -14.73
N LEU A 20 -10.22 -0.88 -14.51
CA LEU A 20 -9.30 -0.89 -13.38
C LEU A 20 -10.05 -0.43 -12.13
N ALA A 21 -10.29 -1.33 -11.18
CA ALA A 21 -10.79 -0.96 -9.86
C ALA A 21 -9.75 -0.09 -9.15
N GLN A 22 -10.20 0.90 -8.38
CA GLN A 22 -9.32 1.72 -7.55
C GLN A 22 -8.49 0.82 -6.62
N GLN A 23 -7.19 0.96 -6.68
CA GLN A 23 -6.25 0.31 -5.76
C GLN A 23 -5.87 1.29 -4.65
N ASP A 24 -5.59 0.76 -3.46
CA ASP A 24 -4.99 1.55 -2.39
C ASP A 24 -3.65 2.11 -2.84
N PRO A 25 -3.24 3.28 -2.32
CA PRO A 25 -1.93 3.85 -2.59
C PRO A 25 -0.81 2.86 -2.29
N MET A 26 0.14 2.75 -3.22
CA MET A 26 1.30 1.88 -3.08
C MET A 26 2.55 2.70 -2.79
N PHE A 27 3.32 2.27 -1.78
CA PHE A 27 4.60 2.87 -1.43
C PHE A 27 5.75 2.04 -1.99
N THR A 28 6.78 2.70 -2.52
CA THR A 28 8.00 2.02 -2.92
C THR A 28 8.82 1.65 -1.70
N ASN A 29 8.87 2.55 -0.72
CA ASN A 29 9.50 2.33 0.58
C ASN A 29 8.54 1.67 1.59
N TYR A 30 7.75 0.66 1.18
CA TYR A 30 6.75 0.01 2.03
C TYR A 30 7.35 -0.60 3.32
N HIS A 31 8.63 -0.95 3.33
CA HIS A 31 9.33 -1.45 4.51
C HIS A 31 9.30 -0.48 5.69
N PHE A 32 9.33 0.82 5.40
CA PHE A 32 9.28 1.86 6.42
C PHE A 32 7.84 2.35 6.69
N ASN A 33 6.87 1.93 5.87
CA ASN A 33 5.46 2.30 5.96
C ASN A 33 4.55 1.10 6.29
N SER A 34 5.10 0.05 6.94
CA SER A 34 4.36 -1.20 7.20
C SER A 34 3.08 -1.01 8.00
N LEU A 35 3.01 -0.01 8.88
CA LEU A 35 1.81 0.32 9.64
C LEU A 35 0.62 0.73 8.75
N ALA A 36 0.89 1.37 7.61
CA ALA A 36 -0.16 1.83 6.70
C ALA A 36 -1.00 0.70 6.10
N PHE A 37 -0.44 -0.51 6.01
CA PHE A 37 -1.14 -1.67 5.45
C PHE A 37 -1.30 -2.84 6.44
N ASN A 38 -0.60 -2.85 7.59
CA ASN A 38 -0.75 -3.92 8.59
C ASN A 38 -0.84 -3.37 10.02
N PRO A 39 -2.03 -3.35 10.65
CA PRO A 39 -2.19 -2.87 12.02
C PRO A 39 -1.41 -3.68 13.06
N ALA A 40 -1.10 -4.95 12.77
CA ALA A 40 -0.30 -5.78 13.67
C ALA A 40 1.18 -5.34 13.76
N TYR A 41 1.63 -4.47 12.86
CA TYR A 41 2.97 -3.86 12.91
C TYR A 41 3.08 -2.81 14.03
N ALA A 42 1.96 -2.31 14.57
CA ALA A 42 1.97 -1.27 15.60
C ALA A 42 2.83 -1.67 16.80
N GLY A 43 3.81 -0.83 17.14
CA GLY A 43 4.75 -1.04 18.24
C GLY A 43 5.72 -2.22 18.04
N SER A 44 5.94 -2.72 16.82
CA SER A 44 6.93 -3.77 16.54
C SER A 44 8.37 -3.29 16.79
N ASN A 45 8.63 -2.00 16.60
CA ASN A 45 9.86 -1.35 17.05
C ASN A 45 9.80 -1.14 18.58
N GLU A 46 10.95 -1.12 19.23
CA GLU A 46 11.01 -0.92 20.71
C GLU A 46 10.93 0.55 21.11
N HIS A 47 10.82 1.45 20.12
CA HIS A 47 10.79 2.88 20.29
C HIS A 47 9.54 3.49 19.68
N LEU A 48 9.18 4.71 20.10
CA LEU A 48 8.26 5.54 19.34
C LEU A 48 8.91 5.86 18.01
N THR A 49 8.26 5.44 16.93
CA THR A 49 8.71 5.66 15.56
C THR A 49 7.70 6.55 14.85
N LEU A 50 8.20 7.61 14.23
CA LEU A 50 7.46 8.46 13.30
C LEU A 50 7.99 8.25 11.90
N ASN A 51 7.10 8.26 10.92
CA ASN A 51 7.47 8.19 9.51
C ASN A 51 6.54 9.07 8.68
N LEU A 52 7.11 10.02 7.96
CA LEU A 52 6.44 10.89 7.00
C LEU A 52 6.92 10.52 5.60
N SER A 53 6.00 10.35 4.66
CA SER A 53 6.32 10.08 3.27
C SER A 53 5.49 10.95 2.33
N HIS A 54 6.11 11.33 1.22
CA HIS A 54 5.47 12.00 0.10
C HIS A 54 5.85 11.30 -1.18
N ARG A 55 4.85 10.88 -1.94
CA ARG A 55 5.00 10.19 -3.20
C ARG A 55 4.23 10.92 -4.29
N GLN A 56 4.88 11.17 -5.41
CA GLN A 56 4.27 11.68 -6.63
C GLN A 56 4.49 10.68 -7.75
N GLN A 57 3.39 10.17 -8.30
CA GLN A 57 3.43 9.20 -9.39
C GLN A 57 3.28 9.92 -10.73
N TRP A 58 3.82 9.30 -11.78
CA TRP A 58 3.64 9.69 -13.18
C TRP A 58 3.84 11.18 -13.45
N LEU A 59 5.03 11.66 -13.14
CA LEU A 59 5.41 13.05 -13.32
C LEU A 59 5.10 13.57 -14.74
N GLY A 60 4.55 14.78 -14.81
CA GLY A 60 4.17 15.43 -16.07
C GLY A 60 2.77 15.04 -16.58
N LEU A 61 2.04 14.17 -15.88
CA LEU A 61 0.64 13.87 -16.17
C LEU A 61 -0.26 14.75 -15.29
N ASP A 62 -1.14 15.51 -15.90
CA ASP A 62 -2.12 16.32 -15.17
C ASP A 62 -3.07 15.42 -14.36
N GLY A 63 -3.28 15.77 -13.09
CA GLY A 63 -4.07 14.95 -12.18
C GLY A 63 -3.39 13.67 -11.70
N ALA A 64 -2.10 13.51 -11.93
CA ALA A 64 -1.32 12.36 -11.46
C ALA A 64 -1.44 12.15 -9.95
N PRO A 65 -1.35 10.89 -9.46
CA PRO A 65 -1.51 10.58 -8.05
C PRO A 65 -0.44 11.25 -7.19
N VAL A 66 -0.88 11.87 -6.09
CA VAL A 66 -0.03 12.40 -5.03
C VAL A 66 -0.49 11.81 -3.71
N THR A 67 0.40 11.07 -3.06
CA THR A 67 0.14 10.39 -1.79
C THR A 67 1.05 10.96 -0.70
N GLN A 68 0.48 11.32 0.43
CA GLN A 68 1.17 11.74 1.63
C GLN A 68 0.76 10.84 2.79
N ALA A 69 1.70 10.37 3.59
CA ALA A 69 1.39 9.55 4.74
C ALA A 69 2.23 9.96 5.94
N LEU A 70 1.58 10.00 7.10
CA LEU A 70 2.20 10.11 8.40
C LEU A 70 1.82 8.88 9.21
N ASN A 71 2.82 8.13 9.64
CA ASN A 71 2.65 6.97 10.50
C ASN A 71 3.40 7.18 11.81
N ALA A 72 2.76 6.84 12.92
CA ALA A 72 3.36 6.87 14.24
C ALA A 72 3.01 5.58 14.98
N HIS A 73 3.96 4.92 15.61
CA HIS A 73 3.67 3.78 16.46
C HIS A 73 4.66 3.62 17.59
N SER A 74 4.21 3.05 18.70
CA SER A 74 5.01 2.81 19.87
C SER A 74 4.57 1.54 20.60
N PRO A 75 5.48 0.77 21.19
CA PRO A 75 5.12 -0.18 22.22
C PRO A 75 4.68 0.57 23.49
N LEU A 76 3.77 -0.03 24.24
CA LEU A 76 3.48 0.40 25.60
C LEU A 76 4.47 -0.24 26.60
N ARG A 77 4.44 0.24 27.84
CA ARG A 77 5.38 -0.16 28.92
C ARG A 77 5.61 -1.67 29.06
N ASN A 78 4.60 -2.49 28.81
CA ASN A 78 4.67 -3.94 28.96
C ASN A 78 5.21 -4.68 27.73
N GLU A 79 5.60 -3.95 26.68
CA GLU A 79 6.08 -4.47 25.38
C GLU A 79 5.13 -5.47 24.68
N ARG A 80 4.06 -5.91 25.34
CA ARG A 80 3.04 -6.81 24.76
C ARG A 80 2.02 -6.07 23.93
N VAL A 81 1.81 -4.80 24.24
CA VAL A 81 0.84 -3.96 23.54
C VAL A 81 1.57 -2.90 22.74
N GLY A 82 1.14 -2.72 21.51
CA GLY A 82 1.54 -1.63 20.63
C GLY A 82 0.33 -0.80 20.23
N ILE A 83 0.55 0.49 20.09
CA ILE A 83 -0.42 1.42 19.53
C ILE A 83 0.16 2.06 18.27
N GLY A 84 -0.70 2.39 17.34
CA GLY A 84 -0.33 3.04 16.10
C GLY A 84 -1.35 4.06 15.66
N PHE A 85 -0.87 5.02 14.90
CA PHE A 85 -1.65 6.06 14.28
C PHE A 85 -1.19 6.24 12.84
N SER A 86 -2.13 6.34 11.90
CA SER A 86 -1.84 6.59 10.49
C SER A 86 -2.75 7.70 9.98
N LEU A 87 -2.16 8.65 9.25
CA LEU A 87 -2.87 9.64 8.45
C LEU A 87 -2.38 9.50 7.02
N LEU A 88 -3.30 9.22 6.10
CA LEU A 88 -3.03 9.08 4.69
C LEU A 88 -3.86 10.10 3.92
N ASN A 89 -3.22 10.87 3.05
CA ASN A 89 -3.91 11.73 2.10
C ASN A 89 -3.48 11.36 0.69
N ASP A 90 -4.45 10.96 -0.12
CA ASP A 90 -4.24 10.54 -1.49
C ASP A 90 -5.12 11.37 -2.42
N LYS A 91 -4.54 11.92 -3.48
CA LYS A 91 -5.23 12.74 -4.48
C LYS A 91 -4.96 12.15 -5.87
N ILE A 92 -6.02 11.91 -6.63
CA ILE A 92 -5.94 11.41 -8.01
C ILE A 92 -6.97 12.17 -8.85
N GLY A 93 -6.49 12.98 -9.79
CA GLY A 93 -7.35 13.84 -10.59
C GLY A 93 -8.22 14.74 -9.72
N PRO A 94 -9.54 14.80 -9.96
CA PRO A 94 -10.49 15.57 -9.15
C PRO A 94 -10.87 14.85 -7.85
N GLY A 95 -10.48 13.58 -7.69
CA GLY A 95 -10.78 12.77 -6.52
C GLY A 95 -9.69 12.83 -5.46
N GLY A 96 -10.06 12.63 -4.19
CA GLY A 96 -9.12 12.52 -3.11
C GLY A 96 -9.71 11.75 -1.92
N THR A 97 -8.83 11.14 -1.15
CA THR A 97 -9.20 10.44 0.09
C THR A 97 -8.24 10.84 1.20
N THR A 98 -8.78 11.26 2.32
CA THR A 98 -8.00 11.43 3.56
C THR A 98 -8.47 10.37 4.54
N ASP A 99 -7.58 9.47 4.94
CA ASP A 99 -7.86 8.35 5.85
C ASP A 99 -7.10 8.54 7.16
N LEU A 100 -7.82 8.46 8.27
CA LEU A 100 -7.32 8.53 9.63
C LEU A 100 -7.53 7.18 10.29
N ALA A 101 -6.48 6.57 10.82
CA ALA A 101 -6.55 5.25 11.42
C ALA A 101 -5.83 5.15 12.76
N GLY A 102 -6.46 4.50 13.72
CA GLY A 102 -5.88 4.09 14.99
C GLY A 102 -5.72 2.56 15.03
N SER A 103 -4.54 2.08 15.41
CA SER A 103 -4.21 0.65 15.47
C SER A 103 -3.85 0.25 16.90
N TYR A 104 -4.28 -0.95 17.27
CA TYR A 104 -3.93 -1.63 18.50
C TYR A 104 -3.37 -3.00 18.15
N ALA A 105 -2.23 -3.38 18.71
CA ALA A 105 -1.60 -4.67 18.47
C ALA A 105 -1.23 -5.35 19.78
N TYR A 106 -1.53 -6.65 19.87
CA TYR A 106 -1.12 -7.49 20.98
C TYR A 106 -0.07 -8.48 20.54
N ARG A 107 1.07 -8.52 21.25
CA ARG A 107 2.25 -9.31 20.92
C ARG A 107 2.46 -10.42 21.93
N MET A 108 2.71 -11.61 21.42
CA MET A 108 3.04 -12.80 22.21
C MET A 108 4.31 -13.46 21.67
N GLN A 109 5.09 -14.00 22.57
CA GLN A 109 6.23 -14.84 22.19
C GLN A 109 5.73 -16.22 21.80
N VAL A 110 6.24 -16.77 20.70
CA VAL A 110 5.86 -18.07 20.18
C VAL A 110 7.09 -18.95 19.93
N GLY A 111 6.88 -20.27 20.00
CA GLY A 111 7.95 -21.25 19.85
C GLY A 111 8.78 -21.49 21.12
N ALA A 112 9.49 -22.61 21.16
CA ALA A 112 10.27 -23.06 22.32
C ALA A 112 11.42 -22.09 22.65
N SER A 113 12.04 -21.46 21.66
CA SER A 113 13.15 -20.52 21.84
C SER A 113 12.73 -19.12 22.26
N LYS A 114 11.43 -18.80 22.23
CA LYS A 114 10.86 -17.47 22.51
C LYS A 114 11.49 -16.32 21.68
N LYS A 115 12.19 -16.64 20.60
CA LYS A 115 12.82 -15.65 19.69
C LYS A 115 11.84 -15.09 18.67
N LEU A 116 10.71 -15.78 18.46
CA LEU A 116 9.63 -15.34 17.57
C LEU A 116 8.56 -14.60 18.35
N LYS A 117 8.06 -13.54 17.77
CA LYS A 117 6.93 -12.78 18.27
C LYS A 117 5.80 -12.85 17.25
N LEU A 118 4.61 -13.22 17.67
CA LEU A 118 3.36 -13.10 16.90
C LEU A 118 2.61 -11.89 17.42
N SER A 119 2.32 -10.95 16.55
CA SER A 119 1.50 -9.77 16.80
C SER A 119 0.16 -9.92 16.10
N LEU A 120 -0.94 -9.70 16.82
CA LEU A 120 -2.28 -9.63 16.27
C LEU A 120 -2.75 -8.19 16.42
N GLY A 121 -3.19 -7.58 15.32
CA GLY A 121 -3.56 -6.16 15.26
C GLY A 121 -5.00 -5.96 14.86
N LEU A 122 -5.60 -4.93 15.45
CA LEU A 122 -6.90 -4.39 15.06
C LEU A 122 -6.74 -2.91 14.72
N GLN A 123 -7.56 -2.43 13.80
CA GLN A 123 -7.58 -1.04 13.34
C GLN A 123 -9.02 -0.55 13.28
N ALA A 124 -9.22 0.70 13.71
CA ALA A 124 -10.41 1.47 13.37
C ALA A 124 -9.97 2.66 12.53
N SER A 125 -10.68 2.95 11.47
CA SER A 125 -10.36 4.06 10.58
C SER A 125 -11.59 4.82 10.12
N MET A 126 -11.37 6.07 9.69
CA MET A 126 -12.36 6.96 9.13
C MET A 126 -11.76 7.65 7.91
N ALA A 127 -12.26 7.33 6.73
CA ALA A 127 -11.84 7.94 5.49
C ALA A 127 -12.84 9.01 5.05
N ASN A 128 -12.35 10.18 4.64
CA ASN A 128 -13.13 11.19 3.94
C ASN A 128 -12.80 11.09 2.45
N TRP A 129 -13.72 10.54 1.68
CA TRP A 129 -13.65 10.51 0.22
C TRP A 129 -14.27 11.75 -0.38
N ARG A 130 -13.55 12.40 -1.31
CA ARG A 130 -13.97 13.66 -1.95
C ARG A 130 -13.86 13.52 -3.46
N GLY A 131 -14.84 14.09 -4.16
CA GLY A 131 -14.82 14.28 -5.61
C GLY A 131 -15.13 15.75 -5.93
N ASN A 132 -14.13 16.47 -6.44
CA ASN A 132 -14.23 17.89 -6.83
C ASN A 132 -14.58 17.97 -8.32
N PHE A 133 -15.77 17.56 -8.68
CA PHE A 133 -16.19 17.46 -10.08
C PHE A 133 -16.42 18.82 -10.72
N SER A 134 -16.69 19.88 -9.95
CA SER A 134 -16.84 21.25 -10.45
C SER A 134 -15.55 21.85 -11.05
N GLU A 135 -14.38 21.23 -10.77
CA GLU A 135 -13.08 21.66 -11.31
C GLU A 135 -12.77 21.01 -12.67
N ILE A 136 -13.60 20.09 -13.14
CA ILE A 136 -13.36 19.38 -14.40
C ILE A 136 -13.94 20.20 -15.56
N THR A 137 -13.11 20.42 -16.58
CA THR A 137 -13.61 20.94 -17.86
C THR A 137 -14.27 19.81 -18.63
N VAL A 138 -15.59 19.80 -18.71
CA VAL A 138 -16.38 18.81 -19.46
C VAL A 138 -16.75 19.36 -20.84
N GLU A 139 -16.79 18.49 -21.86
CA GLU A 139 -17.22 18.90 -23.22
C GLU A 139 -18.69 19.34 -23.24
N HIS A 140 -19.50 18.81 -22.32
CA HIS A 140 -20.92 19.18 -22.17
C HIS A 140 -21.13 19.78 -20.78
N SER A 141 -21.19 21.11 -20.71
CA SER A 141 -21.33 21.88 -19.46
C SER A 141 -22.60 21.59 -18.66
N ASP A 142 -23.60 20.95 -19.29
CA ASP A 142 -24.93 20.72 -18.73
C ASP A 142 -25.11 19.31 -18.15
N ASP A 143 -24.04 18.50 -18.03
CA ASP A 143 -24.14 17.18 -17.41
C ASP A 143 -24.28 17.31 -15.88
N PRO A 144 -25.47 16.95 -15.32
CA PRO A 144 -25.76 17.08 -13.90
C PRO A 144 -24.81 16.24 -13.02
N SER A 145 -24.14 15.22 -13.58
CA SER A 145 -23.24 14.33 -12.87
C SER A 145 -21.97 15.03 -12.38
N PHE A 146 -21.57 16.12 -13.06
CA PHE A 146 -20.37 16.91 -12.75
C PHE A 146 -20.68 18.25 -12.06
N SER A 147 -21.95 18.55 -11.80
CA SER A 147 -22.36 19.84 -11.26
C SER A 147 -22.08 20.03 -9.76
N GLN A 148 -21.83 18.95 -9.01
CA GLN A 148 -21.71 19.02 -7.55
C GLN A 148 -20.48 18.27 -7.02
N ASN A 149 -19.76 18.92 -6.10
CA ASN A 149 -18.72 18.28 -5.32
C ASN A 149 -19.34 17.29 -4.32
N ILE A 150 -18.68 16.16 -4.14
CA ILE A 150 -19.13 15.09 -3.24
C ILE A 150 -18.10 14.92 -2.11
N SER A 151 -18.59 14.80 -0.87
CA SER A 151 -17.77 14.42 0.27
C SER A 151 -18.50 13.35 1.08
N ARG A 152 -17.82 12.25 1.41
CA ARG A 152 -18.41 11.15 2.18
C ARG A 152 -17.42 10.63 3.22
N TRP A 153 -17.93 10.45 4.42
CA TRP A 153 -17.20 9.81 5.51
C TRP A 153 -17.47 8.31 5.51
N LEU A 154 -16.41 7.52 5.51
CA LEU A 154 -16.44 6.06 5.36
C LEU A 154 -15.73 5.42 6.56
N PRO A 155 -16.48 5.04 7.61
CA PRO A 155 -15.91 4.31 8.75
C PRO A 155 -15.47 2.91 8.31
N ASN A 156 -14.35 2.42 8.84
CA ASN A 156 -13.87 1.09 8.54
C ASN A 156 -13.17 0.44 9.74
N PHE A 157 -12.99 -0.86 9.68
CA PHE A 157 -12.24 -1.66 10.63
C PHE A 157 -11.24 -2.52 9.87
N GLY A 158 -10.14 -2.84 10.51
CA GLY A 158 -9.12 -3.68 9.92
C GLY A 158 -8.54 -4.66 10.93
N ALA A 159 -7.92 -5.71 10.41
CA ALA A 159 -7.23 -6.70 11.20
C ALA A 159 -5.94 -7.15 10.50
N GLY A 160 -4.99 -7.64 11.29
CA GLY A 160 -3.75 -8.18 10.78
C GLY A 160 -3.07 -9.11 11.75
N ALA A 161 -2.15 -9.88 11.20
CA ALA A 161 -1.20 -10.72 11.93
C ALA A 161 0.21 -10.41 11.42
N TYR A 162 1.18 -10.41 12.32
CA TYR A 162 2.58 -10.16 12.01
C TYR A 162 3.47 -11.05 12.85
N LEU A 163 4.07 -12.05 12.19
CA LEU A 163 5.05 -12.96 12.79
C LEU A 163 6.44 -12.43 12.47
N TYR A 164 7.26 -12.19 13.47
CA TYR A 164 8.59 -11.65 13.26
C TYR A 164 9.60 -12.14 14.30
N GLY A 165 10.84 -12.13 13.91
CA GLY A 165 11.99 -12.47 14.73
C GLY A 165 13.18 -11.62 14.33
N GLU A 166 14.37 -12.03 14.73
CA GLU A 166 15.61 -11.30 14.41
C GLU A 166 15.93 -11.32 12.91
N LYS A 167 15.60 -12.40 12.19
CA LYS A 167 16.09 -12.64 10.82
C LYS A 167 14.99 -12.73 9.76
N TYR A 168 13.72 -12.80 10.13
CA TYR A 168 12.61 -12.91 9.16
C TYR A 168 11.31 -12.38 9.73
N TYR A 169 10.44 -12.01 8.83
CA TYR A 169 9.06 -11.63 9.15
C TYR A 169 8.08 -12.12 8.10
N LEU A 170 6.84 -12.30 8.52
CA LEU A 170 5.68 -12.58 7.67
C LEU A 170 4.46 -11.83 8.20
N GLY A 171 3.80 -11.08 7.36
CA GLY A 171 2.60 -10.31 7.69
C GLY A 171 1.44 -10.66 6.78
N LEU A 172 0.25 -10.80 7.37
CA LEU A 172 -1.02 -10.93 6.66
C LEU A 172 -1.98 -9.90 7.24
N SER A 173 -2.65 -9.12 6.38
CA SER A 173 -3.55 -8.07 6.87
C SER A 173 -4.65 -7.71 5.89
N CYS A 174 -5.70 -7.16 6.45
CA CYS A 174 -6.78 -6.50 5.76
C CYS A 174 -7.12 -5.22 6.54
N PRO A 175 -6.50 -4.06 6.22
CA PRO A 175 -6.66 -2.83 6.97
C PRO A 175 -8.05 -2.21 6.83
N ARG A 176 -8.80 -2.57 5.78
CA ARG A 176 -10.19 -2.15 5.53
C ARG A 176 -11.03 -3.36 5.19
N LEU A 177 -11.87 -3.78 6.14
CA LEU A 177 -12.76 -4.95 6.01
C LEU A 177 -14.08 -4.61 5.35
N LEU A 178 -14.59 -3.38 5.57
CA LEU A 178 -15.85 -2.94 5.00
C LEU A 178 -15.64 -2.41 3.59
N GLU A 179 -16.46 -2.85 2.67
CA GLU A 179 -16.55 -2.34 1.31
C GLU A 179 -17.65 -1.29 1.25
N HIS A 180 -17.34 -0.13 0.67
CA HIS A 180 -18.28 0.98 0.55
C HIS A 180 -18.67 1.20 -0.90
N ASP A 181 -19.96 1.34 -1.13
CA ASP A 181 -20.51 1.78 -2.41
C ASP A 181 -20.51 3.32 -2.43
N LEU A 182 -19.79 3.89 -3.37
CA LEU A 182 -19.62 5.34 -3.53
C LEU A 182 -20.69 5.95 -4.45
N ARG A 183 -21.59 5.16 -5.07
CA ARG A 183 -22.66 5.63 -5.95
C ARG A 183 -23.66 6.51 -5.20
N LYS A 184 -24.19 7.49 -5.89
CA LYS A 184 -25.17 8.46 -5.31
C LYS A 184 -26.56 7.87 -5.08
N THR A 185 -26.99 6.87 -5.90
CA THR A 185 -28.37 6.36 -5.91
C THR A 185 -28.40 4.94 -6.49
N ASN A 186 -29.39 4.14 -6.08
CA ASN A 186 -29.60 2.76 -6.56
C ASN A 186 -30.01 2.64 -8.04
N GLN A 187 -30.06 3.71 -8.80
CA GLN A 187 -30.57 3.74 -10.18
C GLN A 187 -29.47 3.68 -11.26
N ASP A 188 -28.21 3.91 -10.92
CA ASP A 188 -27.13 3.89 -11.90
C ASP A 188 -26.50 2.50 -11.98
N THR A 189 -27.04 1.66 -12.83
CA THR A 189 -26.61 0.28 -13.06
C THR A 189 -25.22 0.18 -13.71
N GLU A 190 -24.69 1.26 -14.29
CA GLU A 190 -23.43 1.23 -15.06
C GLU A 190 -22.18 1.68 -14.31
N ALA A 191 -22.30 2.29 -13.13
CA ALA A 191 -21.15 2.78 -12.37
C ALA A 191 -20.53 1.70 -11.47
N LEU A 192 -20.10 0.58 -12.02
CA LEU A 192 -19.32 -0.48 -11.33
C LEU A 192 -17.99 0.03 -10.72
N PHE A 193 -17.58 1.25 -11.06
CA PHE A 193 -16.31 1.86 -10.66
C PHE A 193 -16.34 2.63 -9.34
N ALA A 194 -17.50 2.79 -8.74
CA ALA A 194 -17.68 3.59 -7.55
C ALA A 194 -17.70 2.75 -6.25
N LYS A 195 -17.03 1.62 -6.21
CA LYS A 195 -16.97 0.76 -5.01
C LYS A 195 -15.54 0.72 -4.47
N ASN A 196 -15.39 1.00 -3.18
CA ASN A 196 -14.13 0.80 -2.48
C ASN A 196 -14.02 -0.67 -2.04
N TYR A 197 -13.11 -1.42 -2.70
CA TYR A 197 -12.94 -2.84 -2.46
C TYR A 197 -12.00 -3.10 -1.28
N ARG A 198 -12.21 -4.23 -0.64
CA ARG A 198 -11.32 -4.75 0.38
C ARG A 198 -9.97 -5.14 -0.22
N ASN A 199 -8.89 -4.72 0.44
CA ASN A 199 -7.53 -5.10 0.08
C ASN A 199 -6.95 -6.06 1.10
N ILE A 200 -6.37 -7.16 0.63
CA ILE A 200 -5.61 -8.12 1.44
C ILE A 200 -4.14 -7.96 1.09
N TYR A 201 -3.31 -7.88 2.12
CA TYR A 201 -1.86 -7.76 2.01
C TYR A 201 -1.19 -8.98 2.61
N LEU A 202 -0.23 -9.55 1.88
CA LEU A 202 0.72 -10.55 2.39
C LEU A 202 2.12 -10.01 2.15
N SER A 203 2.89 -9.85 3.22
CA SER A 203 4.25 -9.32 3.17
C SER A 203 5.22 -10.27 3.86
N GLY A 204 6.44 -10.31 3.40
CA GLY A 204 7.47 -11.11 4.04
C GLY A 204 8.86 -10.68 3.62
N GLY A 205 9.83 -11.06 4.44
CA GLY A 205 11.23 -10.79 4.17
C GLY A 205 12.17 -11.48 5.15
N ALA A 206 13.45 -11.45 4.79
CA ALA A 206 14.52 -12.01 5.60
C ALA A 206 15.68 -11.03 5.69
N ALA A 207 16.48 -11.18 6.75
CA ALA A 207 17.76 -10.50 6.95
C ALA A 207 18.86 -11.55 7.00
N ILE A 208 19.76 -11.51 6.03
CA ILE A 208 20.84 -12.47 5.83
C ILE A 208 22.16 -11.70 6.01
N PRO A 209 22.82 -11.80 7.18
CA PRO A 209 24.15 -11.21 7.37
C PRO A 209 25.14 -11.85 6.38
N LEU A 210 25.84 -11.04 5.60
CA LEU A 210 26.86 -11.48 4.64
C LEU A 210 28.28 -11.27 5.19
N ARG A 211 28.46 -10.24 6.01
CA ARG A 211 29.76 -9.90 6.60
C ARG A 211 29.55 -9.27 7.96
N ASP A 212 29.54 -10.08 9.02
CA ASP A 212 29.47 -9.69 10.43
C ASP A 212 28.61 -8.44 10.70
N ASP A 213 27.33 -8.48 10.43
CA ASP A 213 26.39 -7.37 10.60
C ASP A 213 26.76 -6.03 9.89
N GLN A 214 27.94 -5.94 9.24
CA GLN A 214 28.33 -4.77 8.48
C GLN A 214 27.64 -4.70 7.12
N LEU A 215 27.27 -5.86 6.58
CA LEU A 215 26.54 -5.98 5.33
C LEU A 215 25.45 -7.04 5.50
N VAL A 216 24.19 -6.62 5.43
CA VAL A 216 23.03 -7.50 5.53
C VAL A 216 22.22 -7.45 4.25
N PHE A 217 22.00 -8.59 3.62
CA PHE A 217 21.12 -8.74 2.46
C PHE A 217 19.68 -8.95 2.93
N ARG A 218 18.73 -8.24 2.32
CA ARG A 218 17.32 -8.24 2.72
C ARG A 218 16.40 -8.47 1.52
N PRO A 219 16.15 -9.72 1.15
CA PRO A 219 15.07 -10.05 0.23
C PRO A 219 13.72 -9.82 0.89
N SER A 220 12.73 -9.38 0.09
CA SER A 220 11.38 -9.11 0.58
C SER A 220 10.35 -9.21 -0.52
N PHE A 221 9.10 -9.39 -0.12
CA PHE A 221 7.97 -9.34 -1.03
C PHE A 221 6.74 -8.68 -0.38
N LEU A 222 5.90 -8.11 -1.22
CA LEU A 222 4.58 -7.60 -0.85
C LEU A 222 3.58 -8.01 -1.93
N LEU A 223 2.55 -8.74 -1.54
CA LEU A 223 1.40 -9.08 -2.37
C LEU A 223 0.22 -8.21 -1.90
N GLN A 224 -0.46 -7.60 -2.86
CA GLN A 224 -1.68 -6.83 -2.62
C GLN A 224 -2.77 -7.34 -3.54
N SER A 225 -3.89 -7.77 -2.98
CA SER A 225 -5.05 -8.26 -3.74
C SER A 225 -6.29 -7.46 -3.38
N ALA A 226 -6.85 -6.76 -4.36
CA ALA A 226 -8.11 -6.03 -4.21
C ALA A 226 -9.30 -6.90 -4.59
N GLY A 227 -10.34 -6.91 -3.75
CA GLY A 227 -11.59 -7.62 -4.04
C GLY A 227 -11.52 -9.16 -4.02
N PHE A 228 -10.47 -9.76 -3.44
CA PHE A 228 -10.28 -11.22 -3.45
C PHE A 228 -11.49 -12.00 -2.90
N LEU A 229 -12.12 -11.52 -1.81
CA LEU A 229 -13.31 -12.14 -1.21
C LEU A 229 -14.62 -11.59 -1.76
N SER A 230 -14.62 -10.41 -2.43
CA SER A 230 -15.82 -9.82 -3.05
C SER A 230 -16.31 -10.63 -4.25
N ASN A 231 -15.40 -11.23 -5.00
CA ASN A 231 -15.70 -12.07 -6.16
C ASN A 231 -16.52 -13.32 -5.83
N LEU A 232 -16.63 -13.73 -4.56
CA LEU A 232 -17.45 -14.85 -4.14
C LEU A 232 -18.95 -14.53 -4.15
N LYS A 233 -19.33 -13.26 -3.94
CA LYS A 233 -20.74 -12.82 -3.93
C LYS A 233 -21.25 -12.46 -5.33
N ASP A 234 -20.40 -11.90 -6.18
CA ASP A 234 -20.81 -11.41 -7.51
C ASP A 234 -20.55 -12.43 -8.63
N ARG A 235 -20.23 -13.66 -8.31
CA ARG A 235 -20.07 -14.75 -9.30
C ARG A 235 -21.34 -15.04 -10.13
N SER A 236 -22.50 -14.62 -9.65
CA SER A 236 -23.77 -14.76 -10.38
C SER A 236 -23.84 -13.86 -11.62
N SER A 237 -23.10 -12.77 -11.69
CA SER A 237 -23.08 -11.84 -12.82
C SER A 237 -22.02 -12.16 -13.88
N GLY A 238 -21.13 -13.14 -13.65
CA GLY A 238 -20.08 -13.55 -14.58
C GLY A 238 -18.97 -12.54 -14.81
N GLN A 239 -19.05 -11.34 -14.23
CA GLN A 239 -18.04 -10.30 -14.33
C GLN A 239 -16.97 -10.46 -13.25
N LYS A 240 -15.71 -10.58 -13.67
CA LYS A 240 -14.54 -10.50 -12.79
C LYS A 240 -14.34 -9.03 -12.39
N ILE A 241 -14.90 -8.66 -11.24
CA ILE A 241 -14.75 -7.32 -10.67
C ILE A 241 -13.61 -7.38 -9.64
N GLY A 242 -12.53 -6.69 -9.91
CA GLY A 242 -11.38 -6.59 -9.01
C GLY A 242 -10.12 -6.13 -9.76
N ALA A 243 -9.27 -5.38 -9.08
CA ALA A 243 -7.94 -5.08 -9.63
C ALA A 243 -7.08 -6.35 -9.62
N PRO A 244 -6.17 -6.52 -10.59
CA PRO A 244 -5.24 -7.63 -10.59
C PRO A 244 -4.38 -7.61 -9.33
N THR A 245 -4.07 -8.79 -8.78
CA THR A 245 -3.17 -8.91 -7.65
C THR A 245 -1.80 -8.34 -8.01
N SER A 246 -1.35 -7.34 -7.28
CA SER A 246 -0.03 -6.73 -7.43
C SER A 246 1.00 -7.50 -6.60
N VAL A 247 2.17 -7.72 -7.18
CA VAL A 247 3.32 -8.35 -6.54
C VAL A 247 4.49 -7.40 -6.62
N ASN A 248 5.10 -7.09 -5.48
CA ASN A 248 6.34 -6.35 -5.39
C ASN A 248 7.43 -7.26 -4.81
N LEU A 249 8.48 -7.53 -5.57
CA LEU A 249 9.65 -8.31 -5.14
C LEU A 249 10.81 -7.36 -4.96
N GLY A 250 11.42 -7.37 -3.78
CA GLY A 250 12.50 -6.46 -3.41
C GLY A 250 13.75 -7.17 -2.95
N ALA A 251 14.87 -6.51 -3.17
CA ALA A 251 16.17 -6.89 -2.62
C ALA A 251 16.90 -5.63 -2.17
N ALA A 252 17.41 -5.65 -0.95
CA ALA A 252 18.10 -4.51 -0.37
C ALA A 252 19.36 -4.94 0.38
N PHE A 253 20.25 -3.99 0.57
CA PHE A 253 21.43 -4.11 1.44
C PHE A 253 21.35 -3.06 2.53
N LEU A 254 21.59 -3.50 3.77
CA LEU A 254 21.87 -2.64 4.90
C LEU A 254 23.37 -2.64 5.15
N ILE A 255 23.98 -1.47 5.03
CA ILE A 255 25.43 -1.28 5.11
C ILE A 255 25.75 -0.55 6.42
N ARG A 256 26.60 -1.16 7.25
CA ARG A 256 27.06 -0.61 8.55
C ARG A 256 25.93 -0.13 9.46
N GLN A 257 24.76 -0.75 9.37
CA GLN A 257 23.56 -0.39 10.14
C GLN A 257 23.06 1.07 9.89
N LEU A 258 23.57 1.75 8.86
CA LEU A 258 23.28 3.16 8.58
C LEU A 258 22.65 3.38 7.21
N ILE A 259 23.17 2.74 6.17
CA ILE A 259 22.75 2.98 4.80
C ILE A 259 21.95 1.80 4.29
N TRP A 260 20.78 2.08 3.79
CA TRP A 260 19.91 1.14 3.11
C TRP A 260 19.92 1.47 1.63
N THR A 261 20.12 0.49 0.80
CA THR A 261 19.96 0.65 -0.64
C THR A 261 19.30 -0.60 -1.21
N GLY A 262 18.39 -0.41 -2.14
CA GLY A 262 17.65 -1.55 -2.67
C GLY A 262 17.01 -1.26 -4.01
N ALA A 263 16.60 -2.36 -4.62
CA ALA A 263 15.80 -2.37 -5.84
C ALA A 263 14.58 -3.24 -5.63
N SER A 264 13.50 -2.93 -6.31
CA SER A 264 12.32 -3.78 -6.35
C SER A 264 11.67 -3.75 -7.71
N TYR A 265 10.91 -4.81 -8.01
CA TYR A 265 10.17 -4.96 -9.24
C TYR A 265 8.71 -5.22 -8.91
N ARG A 266 7.84 -4.40 -9.48
CA ARG A 266 6.39 -4.49 -9.31
C ARG A 266 5.74 -5.01 -10.57
N THR A 267 4.85 -5.98 -10.40
CA THR A 267 4.10 -6.60 -11.49
C THR A 267 2.71 -7.00 -11.02
N ALA A 268 1.79 -7.23 -11.95
CA ALA A 268 0.48 -7.78 -11.67
C ALA A 268 0.42 -9.26 -12.09
N LEU A 269 -0.26 -10.10 -11.32
CA LEU A 269 -0.36 -11.55 -11.59
C LEU A 269 -1.35 -11.92 -12.69
N SER A 270 -2.14 -10.97 -13.21
CA SER A 270 -3.13 -11.26 -14.25
C SER A 270 -3.05 -10.26 -15.39
N GLY A 271 -3.01 -10.78 -16.64
CA GLY A 271 -3.14 -9.99 -17.86
C GLY A 271 -1.90 -9.98 -18.77
N LYS A 272 -2.11 -9.64 -20.05
CA LYS A 272 -1.11 -9.65 -21.12
C LYS A 272 -0.03 -8.56 -21.04
N SER A 273 -0.04 -7.71 -20.01
CA SER A 273 0.97 -6.65 -19.85
C SER A 273 1.05 -6.29 -18.36
N SER A 274 1.73 -7.14 -17.60
CA SER A 274 1.72 -7.10 -16.15
C SER A 274 2.85 -6.27 -15.52
N HIS A 275 3.80 -5.77 -16.33
CA HIS A 275 4.93 -4.98 -15.82
C HIS A 275 4.44 -3.58 -15.40
N ASP A 276 4.60 -3.24 -14.14
CA ASP A 276 4.22 -1.93 -13.61
C ASP A 276 5.43 -1.01 -13.49
N SER A 277 6.38 -1.34 -12.64
CA SER A 277 7.57 -0.53 -12.41
C SER A 277 8.78 -1.32 -11.94
N ALA A 278 9.96 -0.79 -12.23
CA ALA A 278 11.21 -1.15 -11.58
C ALA A 278 11.63 0.02 -10.69
N ASN A 279 11.96 -0.24 -9.44
CA ASN A 279 12.14 0.78 -8.43
C ASN A 279 13.55 0.69 -7.85
N LEU A 280 14.19 1.84 -7.65
CA LEU A 280 15.44 1.99 -6.93
C LEU A 280 15.18 2.88 -5.71
N TRP A 281 15.75 2.53 -4.57
CA TRP A 281 15.59 3.33 -3.37
C TRP A 281 16.82 3.27 -2.47
N MET A 282 16.96 4.32 -1.69
CA MET A 282 17.96 4.37 -0.64
C MET A 282 17.42 5.10 0.59
N ALA A 283 17.93 4.75 1.76
CA ALA A 283 17.67 5.46 2.99
C ALA A 283 18.93 5.54 3.86
N TRP A 284 19.03 6.62 4.59
CA TRP A 284 20.14 6.89 5.49
C TRP A 284 19.60 7.09 6.90
N SER A 285 19.96 6.18 7.81
CA SER A 285 19.65 6.25 9.22
C SER A 285 20.81 6.90 9.96
N LEU A 286 20.55 8.00 10.64
CA LEU A 286 21.54 8.70 11.46
C LEU A 286 21.54 8.16 12.89
N ARG A 287 22.66 8.32 13.59
CA ARG A 287 22.79 7.87 14.99
C ARG A 287 21.90 8.60 15.99
N ASN A 288 21.37 9.77 15.62
CA ASN A 288 20.43 10.54 16.43
C ASN A 288 18.97 10.12 16.28
N GLY A 289 18.68 9.01 15.57
CA GLY A 289 17.36 8.49 15.33
C GLY A 289 16.68 9.01 14.06
N MET A 290 17.23 10.01 13.36
CA MET A 290 16.68 10.49 12.10
C MET A 290 16.95 9.51 10.97
N ARG A 291 15.99 9.40 10.05
CA ARG A 291 16.13 8.65 8.80
C ARG A 291 15.62 9.46 7.63
N PHE A 292 16.39 9.53 6.57
CA PHE A 292 16.01 10.13 5.29
C PHE A 292 15.96 9.04 4.23
N GLY A 293 14.95 9.04 3.41
CA GLY A 293 14.82 8.07 2.32
C GLY A 293 14.33 8.72 1.04
N ALA A 294 14.75 8.16 -0.08
CA ALA A 294 14.29 8.51 -1.41
C ALA A 294 14.12 7.25 -2.26
N ALA A 295 13.13 7.27 -3.14
CA ALA A 295 12.91 6.24 -4.12
C ALA A 295 12.55 6.85 -5.47
N TYR A 296 12.92 6.12 -6.52
CA TYR A 296 12.62 6.47 -7.89
C TYR A 296 12.07 5.24 -8.62
N ASP A 297 10.89 5.38 -9.20
CA ASP A 297 10.19 4.30 -9.89
C ASP A 297 10.22 4.57 -11.38
N ILE A 298 10.83 3.65 -12.11
CA ILE A 298 10.85 3.64 -13.57
C ILE A 298 9.56 2.95 -14.02
N THR A 299 8.68 3.68 -14.66
CA THR A 299 7.40 3.19 -15.17
C THR A 299 7.62 2.28 -16.37
N LEU A 300 7.18 1.03 -16.29
CA LEU A 300 7.31 0.02 -17.35
C LEU A 300 5.99 -0.23 -18.08
N SER A 301 4.89 0.17 -17.49
CA SER A 301 3.54 0.00 -18.05
C SER A 301 3.29 0.93 -19.25
N LYS A 302 2.17 0.73 -19.94
CA LYS A 302 1.80 1.53 -21.12
C LYS A 302 1.66 3.03 -20.84
N ILE A 303 1.41 3.42 -19.60
CA ILE A 303 1.24 4.81 -19.19
C ILE A 303 2.54 5.63 -19.36
N ARG A 304 3.69 4.99 -19.45
CA ARG A 304 4.97 5.65 -19.72
C ARG A 304 5.01 6.46 -21.01
N LYS A 305 4.05 6.25 -21.93
CA LYS A 305 3.92 7.03 -23.17
C LYS A 305 3.33 8.41 -22.90
N ALA A 306 2.57 8.58 -21.84
CA ALA A 306 1.87 9.82 -21.48
C ALA A 306 2.44 10.47 -20.21
N SER A 307 3.33 9.77 -19.49
CA SER A 307 3.86 10.24 -18.21
C SER A 307 5.34 9.88 -18.06
N SER A 308 6.04 10.60 -17.20
CA SER A 308 7.36 10.24 -16.74
C SER A 308 7.31 9.21 -15.59
N ASN A 309 8.41 9.05 -14.90
CA ASN A 309 8.58 8.15 -13.78
C ASN A 309 7.93 8.72 -12.49
N SER A 310 8.08 8.03 -11.36
CA SER A 310 7.55 8.47 -10.07
C SER A 310 8.68 8.63 -9.07
N PHE A 311 8.48 9.48 -8.07
CA PHE A 311 9.42 9.60 -6.96
C PHE A 311 8.70 9.54 -5.61
N GLU A 312 9.45 9.14 -4.59
CA GLU A 312 9.01 9.11 -3.19
C GLU A 312 10.14 9.61 -2.30
N ILE A 313 9.81 10.47 -1.36
CA ILE A 313 10.72 10.92 -0.30
C ILE A 313 10.14 10.52 1.05
N MET A 314 11.02 10.26 2.00
CA MET A 314 10.65 9.81 3.34
C MET A 314 11.53 10.48 4.39
N LEU A 315 10.90 10.87 5.50
CA LEU A 315 11.55 11.32 6.71
C LEU A 315 11.05 10.46 7.88
N GLY A 316 11.96 9.80 8.55
CA GLY A 316 11.69 9.00 9.75
C GLY A 316 12.39 9.57 10.98
N TYR A 317 11.81 9.29 12.16
CA TYR A 317 12.45 9.55 13.43
C TYR A 317 12.12 8.45 14.44
N GLU A 318 13.14 7.89 15.05
CA GLU A 318 13.05 6.93 16.14
C GLU A 318 13.48 7.60 17.43
N PHE A 319 12.53 7.74 18.38
CA PHE A 319 12.81 8.35 19.68
C PHE A 319 13.53 7.35 20.56
N ASP A 320 14.72 7.69 21.02
CA ASP A 320 15.45 6.90 22.01
C ASP A 320 14.82 7.06 23.39
N ILE A 321 13.71 6.37 23.60
CA ILE A 321 13.11 6.26 24.93
C ILE A 321 13.91 5.18 25.62
N LYS A 322 14.80 5.57 26.56
CA LYS A 322 15.65 4.68 27.35
C LYS A 322 14.84 3.56 28.03
N VAL A 323 14.63 2.47 27.31
CA VAL A 323 14.15 1.20 27.83
C VAL A 323 15.28 0.23 27.58
N LYS A 324 15.90 -0.26 28.67
CA LYS A 324 16.98 -1.27 28.75
C LYS A 324 17.68 -1.60 27.43
N GLN A 325 18.99 -1.41 27.39
CA GLN A 325 19.86 -1.82 26.27
C GLN A 325 19.51 -3.25 25.81
N VAL A 326 18.88 -3.36 24.67
CA VAL A 326 18.74 -4.63 23.96
C VAL A 326 19.90 -4.72 22.98
N THR A 327 20.74 -5.72 23.19
CA THR A 327 22.01 -5.97 22.47
C THR A 327 21.84 -6.76 21.17
N SER A 328 20.66 -6.78 20.57
CA SER A 328 20.44 -7.50 19.31
C SER A 328 20.32 -6.52 18.13
N PRO A 329 21.05 -6.72 17.03
CA PRO A 329 20.89 -5.92 15.83
C PRO A 329 19.48 -6.10 15.25
N ARG A 330 18.84 -5.01 14.91
CA ARG A 330 17.49 -4.99 14.35
C ARG A 330 17.55 -4.78 12.86
N TYR A 331 16.89 -5.69 12.17
CA TYR A 331 16.88 -5.70 10.71
C TYR A 331 15.52 -5.33 10.10
N PHE A 332 14.47 -5.10 10.93
CA PHE A 332 13.09 -4.86 10.44
C PHE A 332 12.44 -3.74 11.22
#